data_b27ad178426e10e8520f08a42d9b3995
#
_entry.id   b27ad178426e10e8520f08a42d9b3995
#
_cell.length_a   1.000
_cell.length_b   1.000
_cell.length_c   1.000
_cell.angle_alpha   90.00
_cell.angle_beta   90.00
_cell.angle_gamma   90.00
#
_symmetry.space_group_name_H-M   'P 1'
#
loop_
_entity.id
_entity.type
_entity.pdbx_description
1 polymer ?
#
loop_
_entity_poly.entity_id
_entity_poly.type
_entity_poly.pdbx_seq_one_letter_code
_entity_poly.pdbx_strand_id
1 'polypeptide(L)'
;VRNLDVEDKNGVKTDVVLGRETMEDYLNNDGFLGALIGRHANRIAGGEFELNGTKYNVGLNEGKNSLHGGINGFDKKVWSAEEVDGEEPSLKLSIVSEDGEEGFPGTLKVTVTYTLTKGNALKINYSAVTDKDTVVNLTNHSYFNLAGHASGTIDNQILQINSEFYTPNDSECMPTGEVLSVMG
;
A
#
# COMPACT_ATOMS: atom_id res chain seq x y z
N VAL A 1 1.58 -0.32 9.13
CA VAL A 1 1.19 0.48 10.31
C VAL A 1 0.12 -0.28 11.05
N ARG A 2 0.34 -0.53 12.36
CA ARG A 2 -0.62 -1.28 13.20
C ARG A 2 -1.59 -0.36 13.91
N ASN A 3 -1.07 0.75 14.45
CA ASN A 3 -1.84 1.79 15.11
C ASN A 3 -1.16 3.14 14.91
N LEU A 4 -1.94 4.20 15.01
CA LEU A 4 -1.50 5.58 14.98
C LEU A 4 -2.33 6.40 15.95
N ASP A 5 -1.73 6.69 17.11
CA ASP A 5 -2.38 7.51 18.14
C ASP A 5 -2.20 8.98 17.81
N VAL A 6 -3.30 9.70 17.68
CA VAL A 6 -3.32 11.14 17.45
C VAL A 6 -4.12 11.82 18.56
N GLU A 7 -3.70 13.04 18.92
CA GLU A 7 -4.42 13.86 19.89
C GLU A 7 -5.50 14.70 19.18
N ASP A 8 -6.69 14.72 19.74
CA ASP A 8 -7.75 15.64 19.35
C ASP A 8 -7.52 17.04 19.94
N LYS A 9 -8.39 18.00 19.60
CA LYS A 9 -8.34 19.36 20.14
C LYS A 9 -8.44 19.49 21.68
N ASN A 10 -8.82 18.43 22.37
CA ASN A 10 -8.93 18.37 23.83
C ASN A 10 -7.76 17.60 24.45
N GLY A 11 -6.78 17.14 23.64
CA GLY A 11 -5.65 16.35 24.10
C GLY A 11 -5.97 14.86 24.32
N VAL A 12 -7.12 14.39 23.85
CA VAL A 12 -7.49 12.97 23.95
C VAL A 12 -6.80 12.19 22.83
N LYS A 13 -5.99 11.21 23.20
CA LYS A 13 -5.33 10.32 22.26
C LYS A 13 -6.29 9.24 21.76
N THR A 14 -6.32 9.05 20.45
CA THR A 14 -7.17 8.08 19.79
C THR A 14 -6.39 7.39 18.68
N ASP A 15 -6.42 6.05 18.65
CA ASP A 15 -5.89 5.29 17.54
C ASP A 15 -6.83 5.41 16.33
N VAL A 16 -6.32 5.94 15.23
CA VAL A 16 -7.09 6.22 14.01
C VAL A 16 -6.82 5.23 12.88
N VAL A 17 -6.03 4.18 13.12
CA VAL A 17 -5.69 3.15 12.12
C VAL A 17 -6.30 1.81 12.51
N LEU A 18 -6.98 1.17 11.55
CA LEU A 18 -7.46 -0.19 11.73
C LEU A 18 -6.27 -1.16 11.78
N GLY A 19 -6.18 -1.93 12.85
CA GLY A 19 -5.13 -2.92 13.07
C GLY A 19 -5.65 -4.19 13.72
N ARG A 20 -4.81 -5.21 13.76
CA ARG A 20 -5.05 -6.47 14.49
C ARG A 20 -4.38 -6.42 15.85
N GLU A 21 -4.89 -7.19 16.82
CA GLU A 21 -4.33 -7.19 18.17
C GLU A 21 -3.05 -8.00 18.27
N THR A 22 -3.00 -9.15 17.60
CA THR A 22 -1.89 -10.10 17.71
C THR A 22 -1.15 -10.29 16.41
N MET A 23 0.09 -10.80 16.49
CA MET A 23 0.88 -11.18 15.32
C MET A 23 0.21 -12.34 14.56
N GLU A 24 -0.45 -13.26 15.26
CA GLU A 24 -1.14 -14.38 14.65
C GLU A 24 -2.29 -13.91 13.74
N ASP A 25 -3.02 -12.88 14.15
CA ASP A 25 -4.06 -12.26 13.32
C ASP A 25 -3.50 -11.64 12.05
N TYR A 26 -2.26 -11.13 12.10
CA TYR A 26 -1.57 -10.59 10.91
C TYR A 26 -1.08 -11.68 9.96
N LEU A 27 -0.80 -12.90 10.42
CA LEU A 27 -0.46 -14.01 9.54
C LEU A 27 -1.62 -14.41 8.61
N ASN A 28 -2.86 -14.15 9.06
CA ASN A 28 -4.10 -14.38 8.32
C ASN A 28 -4.76 -13.05 7.88
N ASN A 29 -3.96 -12.04 7.58
CA ASN A 29 -4.44 -10.70 7.24
C ASN A 29 -5.05 -10.65 5.84
N ASP A 30 -6.32 -10.99 5.71
CA ASP A 30 -7.10 -11.03 4.48
C ASP A 30 -7.44 -9.63 3.89
N GLY A 31 -7.35 -8.58 4.69
CA GLY A 31 -7.65 -7.20 4.32
C GLY A 31 -6.42 -6.32 4.08
N PHE A 32 -5.22 -6.87 4.10
CA PHE A 32 -3.94 -6.14 3.95
C PHE A 32 -3.76 -4.98 4.96
N LEU A 33 -4.38 -5.04 6.13
CA LEU A 33 -4.39 -3.95 7.11
C LEU A 33 -2.97 -3.49 7.45
N GLY A 34 -2.68 -2.21 7.15
CA GLY A 34 -1.41 -1.58 7.46
C GLY A 34 -0.18 -2.10 6.72
N ALA A 35 -0.38 -3.01 5.75
CA ALA A 35 0.70 -3.67 5.01
C ALA A 35 1.42 -2.74 4.02
N LEU A 36 2.69 -3.04 3.76
CA LEU A 36 3.40 -2.53 2.58
C LEU A 36 3.08 -3.42 1.38
N ILE A 37 2.66 -2.81 0.30
CA ILE A 37 2.19 -3.48 -0.91
C ILE A 37 3.18 -3.27 -2.05
N GLY A 38 3.50 -4.32 -2.75
CA GLY A 38 4.40 -4.40 -3.90
C GLY A 38 4.54 -5.84 -4.42
N ARG A 39 5.20 -6.03 -5.60
CA ARG A 39 5.82 -4.94 -6.41
C ARG A 39 4.80 -3.99 -7.03
N HIS A 40 3.59 -4.48 -7.36
CA HIS A 40 2.54 -3.71 -8.02
C HIS A 40 1.27 -3.73 -7.18
N ALA A 41 0.96 -2.61 -6.57
CA ALA A 41 -0.28 -2.40 -5.83
C ALA A 41 -1.47 -2.36 -6.80
N ASN A 42 -2.63 -2.78 -6.32
CA ASN A 42 -3.84 -2.96 -7.10
C ASN A 42 -3.70 -4.10 -8.12
N ARG A 43 -4.48 -4.12 -9.19
CA ARG A 43 -4.68 -5.27 -10.05
C ARG A 43 -3.86 -5.23 -11.34
N ILE A 44 -3.46 -6.44 -11.80
CA ILE A 44 -2.97 -6.66 -13.16
C ILE A 44 -3.94 -7.66 -13.80
N ALA A 45 -4.65 -7.21 -14.84
CA ALA A 45 -5.65 -7.99 -15.55
C ALA A 45 -5.06 -9.27 -16.13
N GLY A 46 -5.72 -10.41 -15.87
CA GLY A 46 -5.26 -11.71 -16.33
C GLY A 46 -3.89 -12.12 -15.79
N GLY A 47 -3.30 -11.35 -14.84
CA GLY A 47 -1.93 -11.58 -14.37
C GLY A 47 -0.88 -11.48 -15.48
N GLU A 48 -1.14 -10.70 -16.53
CA GLU A 48 -0.23 -10.57 -17.68
C GLU A 48 0.02 -9.09 -18.00
N PHE A 49 1.26 -8.76 -18.32
CA PHE A 49 1.62 -7.47 -18.89
C PHE A 49 2.74 -7.62 -19.93
N GLU A 50 2.86 -6.63 -20.82
CA GLU A 50 3.96 -6.54 -21.78
C GLU A 50 4.88 -5.39 -21.42
N LEU A 51 6.19 -5.65 -21.42
CA LEU A 51 7.22 -4.64 -21.22
C LEU A 51 8.33 -4.85 -22.26
N ASN A 52 8.60 -3.80 -23.06
CA ASN A 52 9.60 -3.83 -24.12
C ASN A 52 9.45 -5.01 -25.11
N GLY A 53 8.21 -5.34 -25.49
CA GLY A 53 7.89 -6.45 -26.40
C GLY A 53 7.99 -7.84 -25.78
N THR A 54 8.27 -7.94 -24.49
CA THR A 54 8.29 -9.21 -23.74
C THR A 54 7.06 -9.32 -22.86
N LYS A 55 6.37 -10.46 -22.94
CA LYS A 55 5.22 -10.78 -22.08
C LYS A 55 5.71 -11.40 -20.78
N TYR A 56 5.12 -10.93 -19.68
CA TYR A 56 5.35 -11.41 -18.33
C TYR A 56 4.04 -11.89 -17.71
N ASN A 57 4.12 -13.02 -16.99
CA ASN A 57 2.99 -13.56 -16.24
C ASN A 57 3.31 -13.48 -14.75
N VAL A 58 2.40 -12.93 -13.98
CA VAL A 58 2.50 -12.75 -12.53
C VAL A 58 1.49 -13.62 -11.79
N GLY A 59 1.74 -13.89 -10.52
CA GLY A 59 0.91 -14.78 -9.72
C GLY A 59 -0.55 -14.33 -9.66
N LEU A 60 -1.48 -15.25 -9.94
CA LEU A 60 -2.93 -15.03 -9.82
C LEU A 60 -3.36 -15.34 -8.39
N ASN A 61 -3.87 -14.36 -7.68
CA ASN A 61 -4.33 -14.48 -6.28
C ASN A 61 -5.72 -13.88 -6.03
N GLU A 62 -6.34 -13.33 -7.07
CA GLU A 62 -7.72 -12.84 -7.04
C GLU A 62 -8.47 -13.26 -8.30
N GLY A 63 -9.09 -14.46 -8.26
CA GLY A 63 -9.75 -15.03 -9.43
C GLY A 63 -8.80 -15.18 -10.62
N LYS A 64 -9.07 -14.48 -11.72
CA LYS A 64 -8.23 -14.45 -12.91
C LYS A 64 -7.18 -13.33 -12.92
N ASN A 65 -7.12 -12.50 -11.88
CA ASN A 65 -6.26 -11.33 -11.81
C ASN A 65 -5.13 -11.51 -10.78
N SER A 66 -4.08 -10.73 -10.92
CA SER A 66 -3.09 -10.53 -9.86
C SER A 66 -3.47 -9.30 -9.05
N LEU A 67 -3.44 -9.41 -7.72
CA LEU A 67 -3.71 -8.32 -6.79
C LEU A 67 -2.52 -8.13 -5.86
N HIS A 68 -2.12 -6.88 -5.68
CA HIS A 68 -1.18 -6.45 -4.66
C HIS A 68 0.18 -7.16 -4.66
N GLY A 69 0.68 -7.53 -5.85
CA GLY A 69 2.01 -8.12 -6.01
C GLY A 69 2.03 -9.65 -6.07
N GLY A 70 0.85 -10.29 -6.09
CA GLY A 70 0.73 -11.73 -6.29
C GLY A 70 0.56 -12.55 -5.00
N ILE A 71 0.88 -13.84 -5.08
CA ILE A 71 0.62 -14.81 -3.99
C ILE A 71 1.51 -14.53 -2.78
N ASN A 72 2.78 -14.20 -3.02
CA ASN A 72 3.77 -13.89 -1.99
C ASN A 72 4.26 -12.44 -2.15
N GLY A 73 3.29 -11.49 -2.16
CA GLY A 73 3.57 -10.07 -2.25
C GLY A 73 4.36 -9.52 -1.06
N PHE A 74 4.65 -8.24 -1.09
CA PHE A 74 5.48 -7.57 -0.07
C PHE A 74 4.85 -7.55 1.32
N ASP A 75 3.53 -7.71 1.42
CA ASP A 75 2.78 -7.88 2.66
C ASP A 75 3.15 -9.14 3.45
N LYS A 76 3.67 -10.17 2.76
CA LYS A 76 4.06 -11.46 3.34
C LYS A 76 5.57 -11.61 3.55
N LYS A 77 6.34 -10.59 3.23
CA LYS A 77 7.80 -10.62 3.35
C LYS A 77 8.28 -10.07 4.69
N VAL A 78 9.41 -10.59 5.15
CA VAL A 78 10.12 -10.02 6.29
C VAL A 78 11.03 -8.91 5.78
N TRP A 79 10.83 -7.70 6.31
CA TRP A 79 11.62 -6.52 5.98
C TRP A 79 12.74 -6.32 7.00
N SER A 80 13.89 -5.87 6.54
CA SER A 80 14.92 -5.33 7.44
C SER A 80 14.45 -3.98 7.96
N ALA A 81 14.60 -3.75 9.27
CA ALA A 81 14.15 -2.51 9.93
C ALA A 81 15.32 -1.79 10.59
N GLU A 82 15.35 -0.47 10.42
CA GLU A 82 16.32 0.44 11.02
C GLU A 82 15.55 1.62 11.63
N GLU A 83 15.67 1.79 12.96
CA GLU A 83 15.13 2.95 13.67
C GLU A 83 16.12 4.11 13.57
N VAL A 84 15.59 5.29 13.26
CA VAL A 84 16.37 6.53 13.18
C VAL A 84 15.79 7.52 14.19
N ASP A 85 16.50 7.71 15.28
CA ASP A 85 16.14 8.66 16.32
C ASP A 85 16.37 10.10 15.87
N GLY A 86 15.61 11.01 16.47
CA GLY A 86 15.75 12.44 16.21
C GLY A 86 14.49 13.21 16.58
N GLU A 87 14.49 14.49 16.24
CA GLU A 87 13.31 15.36 16.45
C GLU A 87 12.11 14.94 15.61
N GLU A 88 12.36 14.28 14.49
CA GLU A 88 11.37 13.62 13.64
C GLU A 88 11.78 12.13 13.52
N PRO A 89 11.37 11.30 14.49
CA PRO A 89 11.77 9.89 14.50
C PRO A 89 11.26 9.17 13.26
N SER A 90 12.09 8.30 12.72
CA SER A 90 11.80 7.59 11.48
C SER A 90 12.09 6.10 11.60
N LEU A 91 11.31 5.30 10.88
CA LEU A 91 11.54 3.88 10.68
C LEU A 91 11.82 3.63 9.20
N LYS A 92 13.00 3.10 8.92
CA LYS A 92 13.40 2.71 7.57
C LYS A 92 13.28 1.21 7.41
N LEU A 93 12.45 0.78 6.48
CA LEU A 93 12.25 -0.61 6.11
C LEU A 93 12.88 -0.87 4.74
N SER A 94 13.57 -2.00 4.58
CA SER A 94 14.20 -2.36 3.31
C SER A 94 14.01 -3.82 2.97
N ILE A 95 13.90 -4.10 1.66
CA ILE A 95 13.77 -5.44 1.10
C ILE A 95 14.44 -5.52 -0.26
N VAL A 96 14.90 -6.72 -0.62
CA VAL A 96 15.31 -7.09 -1.96
C VAL A 96 14.30 -8.10 -2.50
N SER A 97 13.73 -7.77 -3.66
CA SER A 97 12.87 -8.68 -4.42
C SER A 97 13.65 -9.13 -5.64
N GLU A 98 13.93 -10.43 -5.72
CA GLU A 98 14.83 -11.00 -6.74
C GLU A 98 14.19 -10.99 -8.14
N ASP A 99 15.03 -11.05 -9.18
CA ASP A 99 14.60 -11.18 -10.57
C ASP A 99 13.71 -12.41 -10.75
N GLY A 100 12.51 -12.21 -11.29
CA GLY A 100 11.50 -13.26 -11.50
C GLY A 100 10.60 -13.55 -10.29
N GLU A 101 10.80 -12.90 -9.15
CA GLU A 101 9.90 -13.07 -8.00
C GLU A 101 8.47 -12.66 -8.36
N GLU A 102 7.50 -13.53 -8.06
CA GLU A 102 6.08 -13.43 -8.48
C GLU A 102 5.87 -13.19 -10.00
N GLY A 103 6.90 -13.45 -10.83
CA GLY A 103 6.89 -13.25 -12.27
C GLY A 103 7.35 -11.86 -12.73
N PHE A 104 7.72 -10.97 -11.84
CA PHE A 104 8.22 -9.64 -12.20
C PHE A 104 9.71 -9.67 -12.60
N PRO A 105 10.10 -9.00 -13.72
CA PRO A 105 11.49 -8.94 -14.14
C PRO A 105 12.33 -8.00 -13.26
N GLY A 106 13.62 -8.27 -13.21
CA GLY A 106 14.64 -7.45 -12.54
C GLY A 106 14.68 -7.61 -11.03
N THR A 107 15.88 -7.47 -10.47
CA THR A 107 16.09 -7.39 -9.03
C THR A 107 15.69 -6.00 -8.55
N LEU A 108 14.72 -5.90 -7.64
CA LEU A 108 14.23 -4.63 -7.11
C LEU A 108 14.65 -4.46 -5.64
N LYS A 109 15.41 -3.42 -5.35
CA LYS A 109 15.74 -3.00 -3.98
C LYS A 109 14.81 -1.88 -3.57
N VAL A 110 14.02 -2.11 -2.52
CA VAL A 110 13.03 -1.14 -2.05
C VAL A 110 13.40 -0.68 -0.64
N THR A 111 13.27 0.61 -0.42
CA THR A 111 13.35 1.23 0.91
C THR A 111 12.10 2.07 1.13
N VAL A 112 11.45 1.88 2.26
CA VAL A 112 10.29 2.68 2.70
C VAL A 112 10.64 3.32 4.03
N THR A 113 10.52 4.64 4.09
CA THR A 113 10.80 5.40 5.33
C THR A 113 9.52 6.03 5.83
N TYR A 114 9.12 5.65 7.04
CA TYR A 114 8.05 6.28 7.81
C TYR A 114 8.66 7.32 8.75
N THR A 115 8.11 8.53 8.73
CA THR A 115 8.58 9.60 9.61
C THR A 115 7.38 10.23 10.31
N LEU A 116 7.43 10.35 11.64
CA LEU A 116 6.50 11.15 12.41
C LEU A 116 7.04 12.58 12.46
N THR A 117 6.33 13.49 11.81
CA THR A 117 6.79 14.89 11.72
C THR A 117 6.33 15.72 12.89
N LYS A 118 7.08 16.79 13.21
CA LYS A 118 6.66 17.83 14.18
C LYS A 118 5.33 18.52 13.82
N GLY A 119 4.94 18.46 12.56
CA GLY A 119 3.69 19.00 12.06
C GLY A 119 2.50 18.05 12.18
N ASN A 120 2.58 17.02 13.01
CA ASN A 120 1.54 16.00 13.19
C ASN A 120 1.17 15.26 11.89
N ALA A 121 2.16 14.95 11.07
CA ALA A 121 1.97 14.15 9.87
C ALA A 121 2.75 12.83 9.93
N LEU A 122 2.15 11.77 9.41
CA LEU A 122 2.86 10.56 9.05
C LEU A 122 3.33 10.68 7.60
N LYS A 123 4.64 10.87 7.41
CA LYS A 123 5.26 10.91 6.08
C LYS A 123 5.73 9.51 5.70
N ILE A 124 5.37 9.05 4.50
CA ILE A 124 5.82 7.78 3.95
C ILE A 124 6.58 8.08 2.65
N ASN A 125 7.85 7.73 2.63
CA ASN A 125 8.72 7.93 1.47
C ASN A 125 9.13 6.58 0.90
N TYR A 126 8.98 6.40 -0.42
CA TYR A 126 9.37 5.19 -1.14
C TYR A 126 10.57 5.49 -2.03
N SER A 127 11.56 4.60 -2.01
CA SER A 127 12.70 4.59 -2.91
C SER A 127 12.88 3.19 -3.45
N ALA A 128 13.03 3.07 -4.76
CA ALA A 128 13.24 1.79 -5.42
C ALA A 128 14.32 1.90 -6.49
N VAL A 129 15.20 0.89 -6.56
CA VAL A 129 16.26 0.78 -7.57
C VAL A 129 16.23 -0.62 -8.15
N THR A 130 16.36 -0.73 -9.45
CA THR A 130 16.34 -2.00 -10.17
C THR A 130 17.51 -2.11 -11.14
N ASP A 131 17.88 -3.35 -11.47
CA ASP A 131 18.92 -3.69 -12.46
C ASP A 131 18.35 -3.90 -13.89
N LYS A 132 17.02 -3.98 -14.04
CA LYS A 132 16.33 -4.13 -15.33
C LYS A 132 15.05 -3.31 -15.33
N ASP A 133 14.52 -3.03 -16.51
CA ASP A 133 13.17 -2.47 -16.64
C ASP A 133 12.15 -3.40 -15.98
N THR A 134 11.30 -2.82 -15.15
CA THR A 134 10.24 -3.53 -14.41
C THR A 134 9.07 -2.61 -14.12
N VAL A 135 7.94 -3.18 -13.74
CA VAL A 135 6.79 -2.42 -13.26
C VAL A 135 6.86 -2.28 -11.73
N VAL A 136 6.62 -1.06 -11.25
CA VAL A 136 6.65 -0.75 -9.81
C VAL A 136 5.47 0.17 -9.48
N ASN A 137 4.66 -0.23 -8.52
CA ASN A 137 3.60 0.57 -7.93
C ASN A 137 3.50 0.21 -6.44
N LEU A 138 4.04 1.04 -5.58
CA LEU A 138 4.13 0.76 -4.14
C LEU A 138 3.11 1.57 -3.36
N THR A 139 2.53 0.98 -2.31
CA THR A 139 1.62 1.70 -1.41
C THR A 139 1.68 1.15 0.01
N ASN A 140 1.15 1.93 0.94
CA ASN A 140 0.77 1.48 2.28
C ASN A 140 -0.75 1.27 2.32
N HIS A 141 -1.18 0.13 2.83
CA HIS A 141 -2.58 -0.29 2.85
C HIS A 141 -3.24 -0.05 4.21
N SER A 142 -2.86 1.02 4.91
CA SER A 142 -3.54 1.41 6.14
C SER A 142 -4.95 1.90 5.86
N TYR A 143 -5.88 1.50 6.72
CA TYR A 143 -7.25 1.99 6.74
C TYR A 143 -7.38 2.98 7.89
N PHE A 144 -7.91 4.17 7.60
CA PHE A 144 -8.05 5.24 8.57
C PHE A 144 -9.51 5.45 8.97
N ASN A 145 -9.75 5.61 10.26
CA ASN A 145 -11.00 6.10 10.81
C ASN A 145 -10.68 7.25 11.79
N LEU A 146 -10.90 8.49 11.37
CA LEU A 146 -10.54 9.68 12.17
C LEU A 146 -11.36 9.81 13.46
N ALA A 147 -12.47 9.08 13.59
CA ALA A 147 -13.24 9.01 14.83
C ALA A 147 -12.71 7.96 15.83
N GLY A 148 -11.67 7.21 15.43
CA GLY A 148 -11.09 6.10 16.17
C GLY A 148 -11.39 4.75 15.51
N HIS A 149 -10.42 3.84 15.52
CA HIS A 149 -10.53 2.55 14.83
C HIS A 149 -11.71 1.70 15.32
N ALA A 150 -12.10 1.84 16.57
CA ALA A 150 -13.20 1.11 17.19
C ALA A 150 -14.54 1.88 17.22
N SER A 151 -14.63 3.05 16.58
CA SER A 151 -15.82 3.93 16.64
C SER A 151 -16.97 3.52 15.73
N GLY A 152 -16.82 2.46 14.94
CA GLY A 152 -17.81 2.00 13.96
C GLY A 152 -17.50 2.51 12.55
N THR A 153 -18.55 2.92 11.81
CA THR A 153 -18.44 3.30 10.40
C THR A 153 -17.79 4.66 10.18
N ILE A 154 -17.40 4.94 8.93
CA ILE A 154 -16.82 6.24 8.50
C ILE A 154 -17.85 7.13 7.78
N ASP A 155 -19.13 6.81 7.84
CA ASP A 155 -20.19 7.48 7.05
C ASP A 155 -20.33 8.97 7.35
N ASN A 156 -19.88 9.40 8.53
CA ASN A 156 -19.89 10.82 8.94
C ASN A 156 -18.62 11.59 8.56
N GLN A 157 -17.66 10.95 7.88
CA GLN A 157 -16.43 11.60 7.45
C GLN A 157 -16.62 12.23 6.08
N ILE A 158 -15.92 13.34 5.85
CA ILE A 158 -15.96 14.06 4.58
C ILE A 158 -14.62 13.86 3.89
N LEU A 159 -14.65 13.32 2.67
CA LEU A 159 -13.50 13.20 1.80
C LEU A 159 -13.58 14.28 0.70
N GLN A 160 -12.56 15.13 0.63
CA GLN A 160 -12.39 16.09 -0.47
C GLN A 160 -11.19 15.68 -1.32
N ILE A 161 -11.42 15.55 -2.64
CA ILE A 161 -10.36 15.26 -3.61
C ILE A 161 -10.32 16.41 -4.62
N ASN A 162 -9.17 17.08 -4.75
CA ASN A 162 -8.97 18.17 -5.70
C ASN A 162 -8.64 17.58 -7.08
N SER A 163 -9.65 17.06 -7.75
CA SER A 163 -9.55 16.50 -9.11
C SER A 163 -10.79 16.84 -9.91
N GLU A 164 -10.61 17.16 -11.18
CA GLU A 164 -11.69 17.39 -12.14
C GLU A 164 -12.08 16.10 -12.89
N PHE A 165 -11.24 15.07 -12.78
CA PHE A 165 -11.40 13.81 -13.50
C PHE A 165 -11.18 12.60 -12.57
N TYR A 166 -11.72 11.46 -12.96
CA TYR A 166 -11.47 10.17 -12.35
C TYR A 166 -11.39 9.07 -13.40
N THR A 167 -10.77 7.95 -13.05
CA THR A 167 -10.69 6.74 -13.86
C THR A 167 -11.71 5.74 -13.34
N PRO A 168 -12.75 5.39 -14.12
CA PRO A 168 -13.74 4.41 -13.69
C PRO A 168 -13.18 3.00 -13.71
N ASN A 169 -13.73 2.15 -12.84
CA ASN A 169 -13.47 0.73 -12.82
C ASN A 169 -14.70 -0.05 -13.34
N ASP A 170 -14.44 -1.20 -13.92
CA ASP A 170 -15.48 -2.18 -14.25
C ASP A 170 -15.96 -2.97 -13.01
N SER A 171 -16.83 -3.95 -13.21
CA SER A 171 -17.37 -4.80 -12.14
C SER A 171 -16.32 -5.70 -11.45
N GLU A 172 -15.16 -5.87 -12.05
CA GLU A 172 -14.02 -6.60 -11.50
C GLU A 172 -12.99 -5.66 -10.84
N CYS A 173 -13.35 -4.39 -10.63
CA CYS A 173 -12.48 -3.34 -10.12
C CYS A 173 -11.24 -3.08 -10.98
N MET A 174 -11.33 -3.37 -12.29
CA MET A 174 -10.27 -3.08 -13.25
C MET A 174 -10.52 -1.71 -13.88
N PRO A 175 -9.48 -0.84 -14.02
CA PRO A 175 -9.61 0.42 -14.75
C PRO A 175 -10.08 0.17 -16.20
N THR A 176 -11.09 0.90 -16.65
CA THR A 176 -11.61 0.78 -18.03
C THR A 176 -10.71 1.43 -19.07
N GLY A 177 -9.76 2.25 -18.63
CA GLY A 177 -8.94 3.10 -19.51
C GLY A 177 -9.60 4.44 -19.86
N GLU A 178 -10.83 4.66 -19.46
CA GLU A 178 -11.51 5.95 -19.61
C GLU A 178 -11.07 6.96 -18.56
N VAL A 179 -11.19 8.23 -18.90
CA VAL A 179 -11.03 9.37 -17.99
C VAL A 179 -12.31 10.18 -18.06
N LEU A 180 -13.09 10.18 -16.99
CA LEU A 180 -14.39 10.84 -16.92
C LEU A 180 -14.35 12.06 -16.02
N SER A 181 -15.16 13.09 -16.37
CA SER A 181 -15.31 14.29 -15.57
C SER A 181 -16.13 13.98 -14.30
N VAL A 182 -15.72 14.57 -13.16
CA VAL A 182 -16.52 14.52 -11.92
C VAL A 182 -17.74 15.44 -11.95
N MET A 183 -17.83 16.31 -12.95
CA MET A 183 -18.95 17.24 -13.10
C MET A 183 -20.16 16.63 -13.83
N GLY A 184 -20.09 15.39 -14.31
CA GLY A 184 -21.16 14.68 -15.01
C GLY A 184 -21.25 15.03 -16.49
#